data_1f4ecf34088b74e418ca67547c153812
#
_entry.id   1f4ecf34088b74e418ca67547c153812
#
_cell.length_a   1.000
_cell.length_b   1.000
_cell.length_c   1.000
_cell.angle_alpha   90.00
_cell.angle_beta   90.00
_cell.angle_gamma   90.00
#
_symmetry.space_group_name_H-M   'P 1'
#
loop_
_entity.id
_entity.type
_entity.pdbx_description
1 polymer ?
#
loop_
_entity_poly.entity_id
_entity_poly.type
_entity_poly.pdbx_seq_one_letter_code
_entity_poly.pdbx_strand_id
1 'polypeptide(L)'
;NTLLEEKGKLEKANTWGGFLILCLVIIAGGLVWILVKRRKKEKNTVEKYSELEEKLRTENYKNPETTTTNPETYDDKKSQITQSLKQDLLKKLKNFEDKKQFTQKGLTIQKLAIQFETNSNYLSHVINEQKGMNFNKYIGDLRIRHITCLLFEKNIYLNYTIDSLAKECGIASRQNFSDLFFEINGIRPTDFIKNRKKEINNPENPTSLDNSPDC
;
A
#
# COMPACT_ATOMS: atom_id res chain seq x y z
N ASN A 1 -61.17 41.61 20.60
CA ASN A 1 -59.71 41.34 20.92
C ASN A 1 -59.30 39.87 20.81
N THR A 2 -60.24 38.91 20.98
CA THR A 2 -59.92 37.44 20.94
C THR A 2 -59.53 36.93 19.54
N LEU A 3 -60.14 37.46 18.46
CA LEU A 3 -59.84 37.02 17.05
C LEU A 3 -58.48 37.47 16.54
N LEU A 4 -57.87 38.51 17.07
CA LEU A 4 -56.52 38.96 16.72
C LEU A 4 -55.45 38.15 17.44
N GLU A 5 -55.68 37.66 18.65
CA GLU A 5 -54.82 36.80 19.38
C GLU A 5 -54.76 35.38 18.78
N GLU A 6 -55.88 34.83 18.31
CA GLU A 6 -55.96 33.56 17.60
C GLU A 6 -55.19 33.57 16.27
N LYS A 7 -55.34 34.64 15.47
CA LYS A 7 -54.56 34.81 14.23
C LYS A 7 -53.06 34.85 14.50
N GLY A 8 -52.62 35.56 15.53
CA GLY A 8 -51.18 35.63 15.89
C GLY A 8 -50.60 34.30 16.39
N LYS A 9 -51.43 33.44 17.03
CA LYS A 9 -51.01 32.07 17.43
C LYS A 9 -50.91 31.14 16.22
N LEU A 10 -51.82 31.24 15.26
CA LEU A 10 -51.82 30.47 13.99
C LEU A 10 -50.64 30.84 13.08
N GLU A 11 -50.29 32.12 12.96
CA GLU A 11 -49.11 32.55 12.19
C GLU A 11 -47.80 32.06 12.80
N LYS A 12 -47.65 32.15 14.12
CA LYS A 12 -46.45 31.61 14.81
C LYS A 12 -46.34 30.09 14.69
N ALA A 13 -47.43 29.34 14.78
CA ALA A 13 -47.45 27.91 14.60
C ALA A 13 -47.03 27.50 13.16
N ASN A 14 -47.44 28.26 12.16
CA ASN A 14 -47.12 28.01 10.75
C ASN A 14 -45.64 28.30 10.44
N THR A 15 -45.05 29.35 11.01
CA THR A 15 -43.64 29.67 10.87
C THR A 15 -42.72 28.60 11.54
N TRP A 16 -43.11 28.12 12.70
CA TRP A 16 -42.39 27.05 13.39
C TRP A 16 -42.44 25.71 12.64
N GLY A 17 -43.61 25.40 12.02
CA GLY A 17 -43.76 24.23 11.14
C GLY A 17 -42.86 24.30 9.93
N GLY A 18 -42.71 25.47 9.32
CA GLY A 18 -41.79 25.69 8.19
C GLY A 18 -40.32 25.47 8.56
N PHE A 19 -39.90 25.96 9.74
CA PHE A 19 -38.52 25.72 10.24
C PHE A 19 -38.24 24.25 10.51
N LEU A 20 -39.18 23.50 11.09
CA LEU A 20 -39.03 22.07 11.34
C LEU A 20 -38.90 21.28 10.03
N ILE A 21 -39.69 21.56 9.04
CA ILE A 21 -39.59 20.91 7.72
C ILE A 21 -38.23 21.22 7.06
N LEU A 22 -37.77 22.47 7.12
CA LEU A 22 -36.47 22.86 6.58
C LEU A 22 -35.31 22.08 7.27
N CYS A 23 -35.34 21.98 8.60
CA CYS A 23 -34.36 21.21 9.35
C CYS A 23 -34.36 19.70 8.96
N LEU A 24 -35.54 19.11 8.80
CA LEU A 24 -35.67 17.73 8.36
C LEU A 24 -35.09 17.49 6.96
N VAL A 25 -35.32 18.43 6.03
CA VAL A 25 -34.76 18.36 4.67
C VAL A 25 -33.23 18.45 4.69
N ILE A 26 -32.65 19.33 5.52
CA ILE A 26 -31.19 19.45 5.67
C ILE A 26 -30.60 18.18 6.27
N ILE A 27 -31.23 17.62 7.30
CA ILE A 27 -30.77 16.35 7.93
C ILE A 27 -30.85 15.19 6.92
N ALA A 28 -31.96 15.07 6.19
CA ALA A 28 -32.13 14.05 5.15
C ALA A 28 -31.08 14.19 4.04
N GLY A 29 -30.83 15.42 3.56
CA GLY A 29 -29.78 15.70 2.58
C GLY A 29 -28.38 15.34 3.09
N GLY A 30 -28.08 15.67 4.35
CA GLY A 30 -26.83 15.30 5.01
C GLY A 30 -26.64 13.78 5.12
N LEU A 31 -27.70 13.05 5.48
CA LEU A 31 -27.68 11.59 5.54
C LEU A 31 -27.45 10.96 4.16
N VAL A 32 -28.17 11.44 3.13
CA VAL A 32 -27.98 10.98 1.74
C VAL A 32 -26.54 11.25 1.29
N TRP A 33 -26.01 12.45 1.56
CA TRP A 33 -24.63 12.80 1.21
C TRP A 33 -23.60 11.88 1.89
N ILE A 34 -23.80 11.56 3.19
CA ILE A 34 -22.94 10.62 3.93
C ILE A 34 -23.01 9.21 3.30
N LEU A 35 -24.22 8.75 2.95
CA LEU A 35 -24.42 7.45 2.32
C LEU A 35 -23.75 7.36 0.93
N VAL A 36 -23.90 8.41 0.13
CA VAL A 36 -23.25 8.50 -1.19
C VAL A 36 -21.73 8.53 -1.05
N LYS A 37 -21.20 9.30 -0.09
CA LYS A 37 -19.77 9.37 0.19
C LYS A 37 -19.22 8.02 0.66
N ARG A 38 -19.96 7.28 1.50
CA ARG A 38 -19.58 5.91 1.92
C ARG A 38 -19.56 4.94 0.75
N ARG A 39 -20.60 4.94 -0.10
CA ARG A 39 -20.66 4.08 -1.29
C ARG A 39 -19.53 4.38 -2.29
N LYS A 40 -19.20 5.66 -2.50
CA LYS A 40 -18.09 6.05 -3.37
C LYS A 40 -16.74 5.57 -2.82
N LYS A 41 -16.55 5.63 -1.49
CA LYS A 41 -15.34 5.11 -0.83
C LYS A 41 -15.22 3.59 -0.97
N GLU A 42 -16.33 2.85 -0.81
CA GLU A 42 -16.34 1.39 -0.96
C GLU A 42 -16.02 0.96 -2.41
N LYS A 43 -16.59 1.62 -3.42
CA LYS A 43 -16.29 1.34 -4.84
C LYS A 43 -14.82 1.56 -5.17
N ASN A 44 -14.23 2.68 -4.75
CA ASN A 44 -12.82 2.99 -4.98
C ASN A 44 -11.88 1.97 -4.28
N THR A 45 -12.29 1.43 -3.13
CA THR A 45 -11.49 0.43 -2.40
C THR A 45 -11.54 -0.92 -3.10
N VAL A 46 -12.69 -1.32 -3.63
CA VAL A 46 -12.85 -2.56 -4.39
C VAL A 46 -12.09 -2.49 -5.73
N GLU A 47 -12.17 -1.36 -6.44
CA GLU A 47 -11.46 -1.14 -7.69
C GLU A 47 -9.93 -1.22 -7.50
N LYS A 48 -9.40 -0.57 -6.47
CA LYS A 48 -7.97 -0.66 -6.15
C LYS A 48 -7.54 -2.06 -5.68
N TYR A 49 -8.43 -2.77 -5.00
CA TYR A 49 -8.16 -4.15 -4.63
C TYR A 49 -8.09 -5.05 -5.88
N SER A 50 -9.03 -4.90 -6.83
CA SER A 50 -9.03 -5.69 -8.06
C SER A 50 -7.81 -5.38 -8.95
N GLU A 51 -7.41 -4.12 -9.06
CA GLU A 51 -6.19 -3.71 -9.77
C GLU A 51 -4.92 -4.32 -9.14
N LEU A 52 -4.86 -4.33 -7.80
CA LEU A 52 -3.74 -4.93 -7.08
C LEU A 52 -3.75 -6.46 -7.20
N GLU A 53 -4.92 -7.09 -7.14
CA GLU A 53 -5.09 -8.52 -7.33
C GLU A 53 -4.64 -8.95 -8.73
N GLU A 54 -5.02 -8.21 -9.78
CA GLU A 54 -4.59 -8.45 -11.14
C GLU A 54 -3.05 -8.34 -11.27
N LYS A 55 -2.44 -7.34 -10.64
CA LYS A 55 -0.97 -7.19 -10.58
C LYS A 55 -0.29 -8.34 -9.85
N LEU A 56 -0.91 -8.89 -8.81
CA LEU A 56 -0.38 -10.03 -8.06
C LEU A 56 -0.54 -11.35 -8.82
N ARG A 57 -1.58 -11.50 -9.63
CA ARG A 57 -1.82 -12.68 -10.49
C ARG A 57 -0.95 -12.68 -11.75
N THR A 58 -0.69 -11.49 -12.33
CA THR A 58 0.24 -11.35 -13.45
C THR A 58 1.65 -11.24 -12.89
N GLU A 59 2.60 -12.05 -13.35
CA GLU A 59 4.01 -12.13 -12.90
C GLU A 59 4.77 -10.77 -12.91
N ASN A 60 4.15 -9.69 -13.37
CA ASN A 60 4.68 -8.31 -13.37
C ASN A 60 4.98 -7.73 -11.98
N TYR A 61 4.54 -8.36 -10.89
CA TYR A 61 4.91 -7.92 -9.55
C TYR A 61 6.35 -8.29 -9.18
N LYS A 62 6.99 -9.16 -9.96
CA LYS A 62 8.34 -9.66 -9.68
C LYS A 62 9.49 -8.75 -10.11
N ASN A 63 9.29 -7.77 -11.04
CA ASN A 63 10.38 -6.86 -11.45
C ASN A 63 9.85 -5.59 -12.11
N PRO A 64 10.22 -4.39 -11.66
CA PRO A 64 10.16 -3.21 -12.50
C PRO A 64 11.31 -3.27 -13.50
N GLU A 65 10.98 -3.38 -14.79
CA GLU A 65 11.94 -3.37 -15.88
C GLU A 65 12.84 -2.12 -15.87
N THR A 66 14.11 -2.39 -16.03
CA THR A 66 15.22 -1.44 -16.12
C THR A 66 15.14 -0.66 -17.43
N THR A 67 14.88 0.64 -17.37
CA THR A 67 15.09 1.54 -18.50
C THR A 67 16.58 1.87 -18.62
N THR A 68 17.21 1.32 -19.62
CA THR A 68 18.60 1.56 -19.99
C THR A 68 18.74 2.97 -20.61
N THR A 69 19.48 3.85 -19.98
CA THR A 69 20.08 5.01 -20.63
C THR A 69 21.60 4.87 -20.61
N ASN A 70 22.18 4.92 -21.79
CA ASN A 70 23.61 4.76 -22.05
C ASN A 70 24.32 6.12 -21.82
N PRO A 71 25.51 6.17 -21.21
CA PRO A 71 26.44 7.24 -21.51
C PRO A 71 27.82 6.73 -21.93
N GLU A 72 28.34 7.41 -22.93
CA GLU A 72 29.61 7.20 -23.61
C GLU A 72 30.87 7.43 -22.77
N THR A 73 31.83 6.56 -23.06
CA THR A 73 33.32 6.68 -23.05
C THR A 73 34.04 7.62 -22.08
N TYR A 74 34.86 7.05 -21.20
CA TYR A 74 36.29 7.39 -20.99
C TYR A 74 36.96 6.38 -20.00
N ASP A 75 38.17 5.89 -20.41
CA ASP A 75 39.16 5.13 -19.62
C ASP A 75 38.85 3.62 -19.35
N ASP A 76 39.29 2.78 -20.29
CA ASP A 76 38.87 1.39 -20.47
C ASP A 76 39.24 0.43 -19.31
N LYS A 77 40.35 0.60 -18.63
CA LYS A 77 40.76 -0.30 -17.51
C LYS A 77 40.12 0.05 -16.16
N LYS A 78 39.96 1.34 -15.85
CA LYS A 78 39.30 1.79 -14.65
C LYS A 78 37.80 1.58 -14.71
N SER A 79 37.24 1.72 -15.92
CA SER A 79 35.85 1.43 -16.27
C SER A 79 35.50 -0.06 -16.06
N GLN A 80 36.34 -0.98 -16.51
CA GLN A 80 36.12 -2.43 -16.39
C GLN A 80 36.13 -2.91 -14.92
N ILE A 81 37.05 -2.41 -14.08
CA ILE A 81 37.09 -2.73 -12.64
C ILE A 81 35.85 -2.18 -11.93
N THR A 82 35.45 -0.95 -12.22
CA THR A 82 34.23 -0.33 -11.65
C THR A 82 32.98 -1.09 -12.08
N GLN A 83 32.92 -1.53 -13.32
CA GLN A 83 31.79 -2.29 -13.87
C GLN A 83 31.72 -3.71 -13.28
N SER A 84 32.85 -4.38 -13.09
CA SER A 84 32.93 -5.67 -12.40
C SER A 84 32.48 -5.60 -10.96
N LEU A 85 32.91 -4.57 -10.20
CA LEU A 85 32.47 -4.32 -8.81
C LEU A 85 30.98 -4.04 -8.73
N LYS A 86 30.42 -3.27 -9.68
CA LYS A 86 29.00 -2.98 -9.76
C LYS A 86 28.18 -4.25 -10.03
N GLN A 87 28.63 -5.10 -10.95
CA GLN A 87 27.96 -6.37 -11.24
C GLN A 87 27.98 -7.33 -10.03
N ASP A 88 29.09 -7.41 -9.28
CA ASP A 88 29.15 -8.19 -8.05
C ASP A 88 28.15 -7.67 -7.01
N LEU A 89 28.07 -6.34 -6.84
CA LEU A 89 27.14 -5.72 -5.92
C LEU A 89 25.67 -5.98 -6.31
N LEU A 90 25.35 -5.98 -7.60
CA LEU A 90 24.01 -6.31 -8.10
C LEU A 90 23.65 -7.78 -7.84
N LYS A 91 24.61 -8.72 -7.97
CA LYS A 91 24.42 -10.11 -7.59
C LYS A 91 24.15 -10.26 -6.09
N LYS A 92 24.90 -9.52 -5.25
CA LYS A 92 24.70 -9.51 -3.79
C LYS A 92 23.33 -8.93 -3.42
N LEU A 93 22.87 -7.86 -4.11
CA LEU A 93 21.52 -7.30 -3.93
C LEU A 93 20.43 -8.30 -4.33
N LYS A 94 20.57 -8.96 -5.45
CA LYS A 94 19.62 -10.00 -5.87
C LYS A 94 19.54 -11.14 -4.85
N ASN A 95 20.67 -11.67 -4.41
CA ASN A 95 20.70 -12.70 -3.37
C ASN A 95 20.08 -12.23 -2.03
N PHE A 96 20.25 -10.96 -1.68
CA PHE A 96 19.62 -10.34 -0.52
C PHE A 96 18.08 -10.28 -0.68
N GLU A 97 17.57 -9.94 -1.86
CA GLU A 97 16.14 -9.96 -2.19
C GLU A 97 15.60 -11.39 -2.15
N ASP A 98 16.22 -12.33 -2.86
CA ASP A 98 15.81 -13.74 -2.96
C ASP A 98 15.76 -14.44 -1.59
N LYS A 99 16.72 -14.14 -0.71
CA LYS A 99 16.75 -14.66 0.67
C LYS A 99 15.89 -13.87 1.65
N LYS A 100 15.12 -12.88 1.19
CA LYS A 100 14.20 -12.04 2.00
C LYS A 100 14.90 -11.38 3.21
N GLN A 101 16.21 -11.11 3.10
CA GLN A 101 17.00 -10.53 4.20
C GLN A 101 16.54 -9.10 4.56
N PHE A 102 15.79 -8.44 3.70
CA PHE A 102 15.18 -7.14 3.95
C PHE A 102 14.17 -7.14 5.11
N THR A 103 13.64 -8.31 5.51
CA THR A 103 12.73 -8.44 6.66
C THR A 103 13.42 -8.29 8.01
N GLN A 104 14.76 -8.29 8.05
CA GLN A 104 15.52 -8.11 9.30
C GLN A 104 15.21 -6.75 9.94
N LYS A 105 14.94 -6.79 11.25
CA LYS A 105 14.71 -5.58 12.04
C LYS A 105 15.98 -4.75 12.16
N GLY A 106 15.83 -3.42 12.12
CA GLY A 106 16.95 -2.49 12.31
C GLY A 106 18.00 -2.57 11.20
N LEU A 107 17.60 -2.99 9.99
CA LEU A 107 18.44 -2.94 8.81
C LEU A 107 18.75 -1.48 8.45
N THR A 108 20.03 -1.16 8.27
CA THR A 108 20.52 0.15 7.84
C THR A 108 21.43 -0.04 6.64
N ILE A 109 21.62 1.06 5.87
CA ILE A 109 22.53 1.03 4.73
C ILE A 109 23.98 0.72 5.16
N GLN A 110 24.40 1.17 6.35
CA GLN A 110 25.71 0.89 6.90
C GLN A 110 25.90 -0.63 7.15
N LYS A 111 24.89 -1.27 7.78
CA LYS A 111 24.93 -2.71 8.04
C LYS A 111 24.99 -3.51 6.74
N LEU A 112 24.18 -3.12 5.76
CA LEU A 112 24.16 -3.80 4.47
C LEU A 112 25.43 -3.57 3.69
N ALA A 113 26.02 -2.38 3.75
CA ALA A 113 27.30 -2.08 3.12
C ALA A 113 28.45 -2.92 3.71
N ILE A 114 28.49 -3.09 5.03
CA ILE A 114 29.45 -3.98 5.70
C ILE A 114 29.24 -5.43 5.22
N GLN A 115 28.01 -5.92 5.19
CA GLN A 115 27.69 -7.27 4.74
C GLN A 115 28.11 -7.52 3.28
N PHE A 116 28.04 -6.48 2.44
CA PHE A 116 28.41 -6.55 1.02
C PHE A 116 29.88 -6.22 0.75
N GLU A 117 30.66 -5.94 1.81
CA GLU A 117 32.09 -5.57 1.73
C GLU A 117 32.29 -4.30 0.88
N THR A 118 31.44 -3.31 1.06
CA THR A 118 31.46 -2.04 0.36
C THR A 118 31.21 -0.86 1.31
N ASN A 119 31.21 0.37 0.80
CA ASN A 119 30.85 1.55 1.58
C ASN A 119 29.40 1.99 1.33
N SER A 120 28.83 2.68 2.30
CA SER A 120 27.42 3.12 2.25
C SER A 120 27.13 4.08 1.10
N ASN A 121 28.10 4.93 0.72
CA ASN A 121 27.90 5.88 -0.37
C ASN A 121 27.81 5.18 -1.73
N TYR A 122 28.70 4.22 -1.97
CA TYR A 122 28.69 3.43 -3.21
C TYR A 122 27.44 2.55 -3.30
N LEU A 123 27.08 1.86 -2.21
CA LEU A 123 25.84 1.08 -2.14
C LEU A 123 24.61 1.95 -2.40
N SER A 124 24.53 3.15 -1.79
CA SER A 124 23.44 4.10 -2.02
C SER A 124 23.35 4.53 -3.47
N HIS A 125 24.50 4.81 -4.09
CA HIS A 125 24.57 5.20 -5.49
C HIS A 125 24.06 4.07 -6.40
N VAL A 126 24.51 2.83 -6.19
CA VAL A 126 24.08 1.67 -6.98
C VAL A 126 22.57 1.40 -6.81
N ILE A 127 22.04 1.49 -5.59
CA ILE A 127 20.61 1.33 -5.36
C ILE A 127 19.81 2.43 -6.07
N ASN A 128 20.22 3.69 -5.94
CA ASN A 128 19.55 4.81 -6.63
C ASN A 128 19.56 4.63 -8.14
N GLU A 129 20.70 4.25 -8.71
CA GLU A 129 20.85 4.05 -10.15
C GLU A 129 20.01 2.88 -10.67
N GLN A 130 20.00 1.76 -9.95
CA GLN A 130 19.34 0.53 -10.42
C GLN A 130 17.86 0.43 -10.05
N LYS A 131 17.45 1.03 -8.94
CA LYS A 131 16.08 0.95 -8.43
C LYS A 131 15.32 2.28 -8.53
N GLY A 132 15.98 3.38 -8.93
CA GLY A 132 15.36 4.70 -9.04
C GLY A 132 14.92 5.30 -7.71
N MET A 133 15.38 4.77 -6.58
CA MET A 133 14.94 5.17 -5.25
C MET A 133 16.04 5.06 -4.20
N ASN A 134 15.92 5.83 -3.09
CA ASN A 134 16.85 5.74 -1.99
C ASN A 134 16.68 4.43 -1.20
N PHE A 135 17.69 4.09 -0.39
CA PHE A 135 17.73 2.87 0.41
C PHE A 135 16.48 2.63 1.27
N ASN A 136 15.99 3.66 1.96
CA ASN A 136 14.83 3.50 2.86
C ASN A 136 13.56 3.17 2.08
N LYS A 137 13.35 3.83 0.94
CA LYS A 137 12.22 3.58 0.06
C LYS A 137 12.33 2.20 -0.59
N TYR A 138 13.52 1.80 -1.02
CA TYR A 138 13.80 0.47 -1.56
C TYR A 138 13.48 -0.65 -0.56
N ILE A 139 13.98 -0.56 0.68
CA ILE A 139 13.67 -1.56 1.71
C ILE A 139 12.18 -1.54 2.10
N GLY A 140 11.58 -0.35 2.19
CA GLY A 140 10.14 -0.21 2.44
C GLY A 140 9.29 -0.88 1.37
N ASP A 141 9.62 -0.68 0.09
CA ASP A 141 8.94 -1.30 -1.05
C ASP A 141 9.03 -2.82 -1.01
N LEU A 142 10.24 -3.39 -0.82
CA LEU A 142 10.44 -4.84 -0.70
C LEU A 142 9.61 -5.44 0.45
N ARG A 143 9.60 -4.80 1.61
CA ARG A 143 8.86 -5.25 2.78
C ARG A 143 7.35 -5.27 2.56
N ILE A 144 6.82 -4.20 1.97
CA ILE A 144 5.39 -4.09 1.72
C ILE A 144 4.96 -5.07 0.63
N ARG A 145 5.70 -5.18 -0.46
CA ARG A 145 5.42 -6.18 -1.51
C ARG A 145 5.40 -7.59 -0.94
N HIS A 146 6.40 -7.94 -0.15
CA HIS A 146 6.48 -9.26 0.48
C HIS A 146 5.27 -9.55 1.37
N ILE A 147 4.88 -8.63 2.27
CA ILE A 147 3.74 -8.87 3.15
C ILE A 147 2.41 -8.87 2.39
N THR A 148 2.29 -8.07 1.31
CA THR A 148 1.10 -8.08 0.43
C THR A 148 0.93 -9.43 -0.25
N CYS A 149 2.04 -9.99 -0.73
CA CYS A 149 2.09 -11.33 -1.32
C CYS A 149 1.69 -12.40 -0.31
N LEU A 150 2.23 -12.37 0.91
CA LEU A 150 1.85 -13.30 1.98
C LEU A 150 0.36 -13.19 2.35
N LEU A 151 -0.20 -11.97 2.41
CA LEU A 151 -1.62 -11.75 2.64
C LEU A 151 -2.50 -12.29 1.51
N PHE A 152 -2.00 -12.29 0.28
CA PHE A 152 -2.70 -12.81 -0.89
C PHE A 152 -2.65 -14.34 -0.94
N GLU A 153 -1.49 -14.95 -0.72
CA GLU A 153 -1.26 -16.39 -0.89
C GLU A 153 -1.63 -17.23 0.33
N LYS A 154 -1.38 -16.70 1.54
CA LYS A 154 -1.44 -17.48 2.78
C LYS A 154 -2.51 -16.96 3.71
N ASN A 155 -3.66 -17.63 3.74
CA ASN A 155 -4.83 -17.25 4.53
C ASN A 155 -4.55 -17.05 6.04
N ILE A 156 -3.51 -17.69 6.58
CA ILE A 156 -3.12 -17.53 7.99
C ILE A 156 -2.77 -16.07 8.32
N TYR A 157 -2.12 -15.33 7.40
CA TYR A 157 -1.73 -13.94 7.60
C TYR A 157 -2.92 -12.98 7.66
N LEU A 158 -4.07 -13.35 7.10
CA LEU A 158 -5.31 -12.57 7.19
C LEU A 158 -5.84 -12.48 8.63
N ASN A 159 -5.40 -13.36 9.52
CA ASN A 159 -5.79 -13.37 10.93
C ASN A 159 -4.78 -12.64 11.84
N TYR A 160 -3.68 -12.17 11.29
CA TYR A 160 -2.68 -11.41 12.03
C TYR A 160 -3.18 -9.98 12.30
N THR A 161 -2.75 -9.42 13.43
CA THR A 161 -2.94 -7.99 13.69
C THR A 161 -2.02 -7.16 12.80
N ILE A 162 -2.38 -5.90 12.57
CA ILE A 162 -1.53 -4.98 11.78
C ILE A 162 -0.14 -4.82 12.41
N ASP A 163 -0.05 -4.84 13.75
CA ASP A 163 1.23 -4.81 14.45
C ASP A 163 2.07 -6.08 14.21
N SER A 164 1.43 -7.25 14.19
CA SER A 164 2.10 -8.51 13.88
C SER A 164 2.61 -8.56 12.43
N LEU A 165 1.81 -8.08 11.48
CA LEU A 165 2.22 -7.98 10.07
C LEU A 165 3.40 -7.01 9.87
N ALA A 166 3.38 -5.86 10.58
CA ALA A 166 4.51 -4.93 10.57
C ALA A 166 5.80 -5.59 11.08
N LYS A 167 5.71 -6.33 12.19
CA LYS A 167 6.86 -7.05 12.78
C LYS A 167 7.38 -8.15 11.87
N GLU A 168 6.49 -8.86 11.19
CA GLU A 168 6.82 -9.94 10.24
C GLU A 168 7.68 -9.43 9.09
N CYS A 169 7.34 -8.29 8.52
CA CYS A 169 8.12 -7.68 7.43
C CYS A 169 9.26 -6.76 7.92
N GLY A 170 9.54 -6.73 9.24
CA GLY A 170 10.66 -5.97 9.80
C GLY A 170 10.42 -4.47 9.98
N ILE A 171 9.16 -4.00 9.93
CA ILE A 171 8.77 -2.61 10.20
C ILE A 171 8.43 -2.48 11.69
N ALA A 172 9.10 -1.54 12.38
CA ALA A 172 8.97 -1.39 13.84
C ALA A 172 7.66 -0.74 14.28
N SER A 173 7.05 0.10 13.44
CA SER A 173 5.87 0.91 13.78
C SER A 173 4.66 0.48 12.98
N ARG A 174 3.55 0.16 13.66
CA ARG A 174 2.25 -0.08 13.05
C ARG A 174 1.78 1.06 12.16
N GLN A 175 2.02 2.32 12.59
CA GLN A 175 1.62 3.49 11.82
C GLN A 175 2.42 3.58 10.52
N ASN A 176 3.76 3.47 10.61
CA ASN A 176 4.64 3.49 9.45
C ASN A 176 4.30 2.36 8.45
N PHE A 177 4.02 1.16 8.96
CA PHE A 177 3.56 0.05 8.12
C PHE A 177 2.26 0.40 7.37
N SER A 178 1.26 0.93 8.06
CA SER A 178 -0.03 1.26 7.45
C SER A 178 0.08 2.36 6.40
N ASP A 179 0.96 3.33 6.62
CA ASP A 179 1.18 4.44 5.70
C ASP A 179 1.96 3.99 4.46
N LEU A 180 3.04 3.21 4.63
CA LEU A 180 3.78 2.60 3.52
C LEU A 180 2.91 1.63 2.71
N PHE A 181 2.10 0.81 3.38
CA PHE A 181 1.20 -0.11 2.70
C PHE A 181 0.20 0.65 1.82
N PHE A 182 -0.35 1.75 2.34
CA PHE A 182 -1.25 2.61 1.57
C PHE A 182 -0.53 3.33 0.42
N GLU A 183 0.69 3.83 0.66
CA GLU A 183 1.50 4.52 -0.36
C GLU A 183 1.78 3.60 -1.57
N ILE A 184 2.15 2.33 -1.30
CA ILE A 184 2.57 1.38 -2.32
C ILE A 184 1.37 0.71 -3.01
N ASN A 185 0.37 0.30 -2.24
CA ASN A 185 -0.77 -0.49 -2.74
C ASN A 185 -2.02 0.35 -3.03
N GLY A 186 -2.06 1.62 -2.63
CA GLY A 186 -3.21 2.51 -2.80
C GLY A 186 -4.44 2.16 -1.95
N ILE A 187 -4.35 1.15 -1.08
CA ILE A 187 -5.41 0.67 -0.19
C ILE A 187 -4.86 0.47 1.23
N ARG A 188 -5.67 0.70 2.27
CA ARG A 188 -5.24 0.42 3.65
C ARG A 188 -5.15 -1.09 3.91
N PRO A 189 -4.19 -1.56 4.74
CA PRO A 189 -4.02 -3.00 4.99
C PRO A 189 -5.27 -3.65 5.60
N THR A 190 -6.04 -2.93 6.42
CA THR A 190 -7.31 -3.40 6.98
C THR A 190 -8.38 -3.64 5.92
N ASP A 191 -8.45 -2.76 4.92
CA ASP A 191 -9.41 -2.86 3.82
C ASP A 191 -9.02 -3.98 2.85
N PHE A 192 -7.71 -4.13 2.59
CA PHE A 192 -7.17 -5.25 1.81
C PHE A 192 -7.54 -6.60 2.44
N ILE A 193 -7.25 -6.78 3.73
CA ILE A 193 -7.57 -8.01 4.48
C ILE A 193 -9.08 -8.30 4.47
N LYS A 194 -9.91 -7.26 4.67
CA LYS A 194 -11.37 -7.40 4.66
C LYS A 194 -11.88 -7.87 3.29
N ASN A 195 -11.36 -7.30 2.21
CA ASN A 195 -11.76 -7.68 0.84
C ASN A 195 -11.30 -9.10 0.51
N ARG A 196 -10.05 -9.44 0.85
CA ARG A 196 -9.52 -10.79 0.62
C ARG A 196 -10.30 -11.86 1.39
N LYS A 197 -10.68 -11.62 2.66
CA LYS A 197 -11.54 -12.52 3.43
C LYS A 197 -12.93 -12.69 2.80
N LYS A 198 -13.53 -11.63 2.25
CA LYS A 198 -14.82 -11.72 1.56
C LYS A 198 -14.72 -12.57 0.29
N GLU A 199 -13.65 -12.40 -0.47
CA GLU A 199 -13.39 -13.15 -1.70
C GLU A 199 -13.24 -14.64 -1.43
N ILE A 200 -12.43 -15.02 -0.42
CA ILE A 200 -12.23 -16.44 -0.05
C ILE A 200 -13.53 -17.08 0.46
N ASN A 201 -14.36 -16.33 1.18
CA ASN A 201 -15.62 -16.83 1.75
C ASN A 201 -16.80 -16.75 0.78
N ASN A 202 -16.61 -16.27 -0.45
CA ASN A 202 -17.66 -16.24 -1.46
C ASN A 202 -17.73 -17.57 -2.22
N PRO A 203 -18.81 -18.38 -2.08
CA PRO A 203 -18.91 -19.69 -2.69
C PRO A 203 -19.00 -19.66 -4.23
N GLU A 204 -19.27 -18.50 -4.84
CA GLU A 204 -19.35 -18.33 -6.29
C GLU A 204 -18.00 -18.11 -6.98
N ASN A 205 -16.91 -18.02 -6.23
CA ASN A 205 -15.58 -17.74 -6.79
C ASN A 205 -14.73 -19.03 -6.84
N PRO A 206 -14.52 -19.66 -8.02
CA PRO A 206 -13.77 -20.91 -8.15
C PRO A 206 -12.27 -20.80 -7.90
N THR A 207 -11.78 -19.67 -7.43
CA THR A 207 -10.33 -19.35 -7.28
C THR A 207 -9.75 -19.83 -5.95
N SER A 208 -10.43 -20.70 -5.21
CA SER A 208 -9.93 -21.24 -3.93
C SER A 208 -8.99 -22.44 -4.06
N LEU A 209 -8.62 -22.86 -5.27
CA LEU A 209 -7.75 -24.01 -5.50
C LEU A 209 -6.52 -23.64 -6.33
N ASP A 210 -5.40 -23.58 -5.65
CA ASP A 210 -4.10 -24.08 -6.08
C ASP A 210 -3.50 -23.52 -7.37
N ASN A 211 -3.02 -22.26 -7.31
CA ASN A 211 -1.90 -21.79 -8.14
C ASN A 211 -1.23 -20.60 -7.45
N SER A 212 -0.37 -20.89 -6.47
CA SER A 212 0.46 -19.88 -5.81
C SER A 212 1.71 -19.64 -6.65
N PRO A 213 1.95 -18.45 -7.19
CA PRO A 213 3.30 -18.09 -7.60
C PRO A 213 4.18 -17.97 -6.37
N ASP A 214 5.38 -18.54 -6.42
CA ASP A 214 6.38 -18.43 -5.35
C ASP A 214 6.79 -16.98 -5.13
N CYS A 215 6.48 -16.42 -3.96
CA CYS A 215 6.89 -15.08 -3.50
C CYS A 215 8.27 -15.05 -2.86
#